data_6b2182e3fef536f3487b0b1b15d59eec
#
_entry.id   6b2182e3fef536f3487b0b1b15d59eec
#
_cell.length_a   1.000
_cell.length_b   1.000
_cell.length_c   1.000
_cell.angle_alpha   90.00
_cell.angle_beta   90.00
_cell.angle_gamma   90.00
#
_symmetry.space_group_name_H-M   'P 1'
#
loop_
_entity.id
_entity.type
_entity.pdbx_description
1 polymer ?
#
loop_
_entity_poly.entity_id
_entity_poly.type
_entity_poly.pdbx_seq_one_letter_code
_entity_poly.pdbx_strand_id
1 'polypeptide(L)'
;FGGGHSSPSTVNVSQMRVMTTRENLPAVLELLSEVLREPAFAKSELESLRKEMLARLEEQLQDPRANGQVVLLQKLFPFAKNDVRYVPSVKESIERLRKVQAPELARMHKALWGMSAAQLAVVGDFDPAAVRAQLEKNLGAWKSPKPYRRIALTYRANTPSDETINTPDKEMAFVIAGINLPVRDDDPAYPALTMLNYMLGGSPSSRLFDRLRQKEGMSYGAGSRIFAHPIDVSGQFLAWAICAPQNMDKSLAAMQEEIRRLLKDGVGEKELDEAKKSYAKNWDNRIADDDFVSAELAQGLFLGRTFTYWRELNDKIQKLTPAEINAAARRFIKPDGLSMVRAGDLAKRK
;
A
#
# COMPACT_ATOMS: atom_id res chain seq x y z
N PHE A 1 -7.28 -4.13 13.37
CA PHE A 1 -7.84 -3.48 12.17
C PHE A 1 -7.05 -2.20 11.89
N GLY A 2 -6.01 -2.28 11.07
CA GLY A 2 -5.31 -1.10 10.60
C GLY A 2 -6.18 -0.37 9.58
N GLY A 3 -6.83 0.72 9.99
CA GLY A 3 -7.53 1.64 9.11
C GLY A 3 -6.54 2.52 8.34
N GLY A 4 -5.78 1.92 7.42
CA GLY A 4 -5.13 2.67 6.36
C GLY A 4 -6.15 2.96 5.27
N HIS A 5 -6.03 4.09 4.58
CA HIS A 5 -6.79 4.34 3.36
C HIS A 5 -6.64 3.12 2.46
N SER A 6 -7.72 2.35 2.31
CA SER A 6 -7.70 1.15 1.49
C SER A 6 -7.44 1.58 0.05
N SER A 7 -6.28 1.22 -0.47
CA SER A 7 -6.06 1.25 -1.91
C SER A 7 -7.19 0.46 -2.58
N PRO A 8 -7.69 0.88 -3.75
CA PRO A 8 -8.68 0.09 -4.49
C PRO A 8 -8.29 -1.38 -4.68
N SER A 9 -7.00 -1.70 -4.60
CA SER A 9 -6.48 -3.07 -4.67
C SER A 9 -6.76 -3.93 -3.43
N THR A 10 -7.12 -3.35 -2.28
CA THR A 10 -7.40 -4.06 -1.02
C THR A 10 -8.88 -4.15 -0.69
N VAL A 11 -9.75 -3.67 -1.55
CA VAL A 11 -11.20 -3.84 -1.39
C VAL A 11 -11.54 -5.33 -1.44
N ASN A 12 -12.33 -5.82 -0.51
CA ASN A 12 -12.73 -7.23 -0.33
C ASN A 12 -11.75 -8.15 0.43
N VAL A 13 -10.70 -7.65 1.03
CA VAL A 13 -9.81 -8.46 1.85
C VAL A 13 -9.94 -8.05 3.31
N SER A 14 -10.23 -9.01 4.20
CA SER A 14 -10.12 -8.85 5.64
C SER A 14 -8.94 -9.68 6.12
N GLN A 15 -8.03 -9.06 6.85
CA GLN A 15 -6.85 -9.73 7.39
C GLN A 15 -6.89 -9.67 8.91
N MET A 16 -6.67 -10.79 9.55
CA MET A 16 -6.39 -10.88 10.98
C MET A 16 -4.98 -11.40 11.18
N ARG A 17 -4.25 -10.76 12.09
CA ARG A 17 -2.92 -11.19 12.50
C ARG A 17 -2.93 -11.48 13.99
N VAL A 18 -2.31 -12.58 14.35
CA VAL A 18 -2.16 -13.03 15.72
C VAL A 18 -0.70 -13.34 15.96
N MET A 19 -0.16 -12.85 17.07
CA MET A 19 1.17 -13.21 17.57
C MET A 19 1.01 -13.77 18.97
N THR A 20 1.59 -14.94 19.21
CA THR A 20 1.47 -15.65 20.50
C THR A 20 2.66 -16.59 20.71
N THR A 21 2.77 -17.14 21.91
CA THR A 21 3.75 -18.19 22.23
C THR A 21 3.20 -19.57 21.85
N ARG A 22 4.09 -20.55 21.66
CA ARG A 22 3.72 -21.95 21.39
C ARG A 22 2.71 -22.49 22.40
N GLU A 23 2.94 -22.22 23.67
CA GLU A 23 2.08 -22.69 24.78
C GLU A 23 0.65 -22.14 24.66
N ASN A 24 0.49 -20.88 24.31
CA ASN A 24 -0.81 -20.22 24.23
C ASN A 24 -1.50 -20.42 22.87
N LEU A 25 -0.80 -20.93 21.86
CA LEU A 25 -1.31 -21.04 20.49
C LEU A 25 -2.66 -21.80 20.42
N PRO A 26 -2.88 -22.94 21.11
CA PRO A 26 -4.18 -23.62 21.04
C PRO A 26 -5.33 -22.78 21.58
N ALA A 27 -5.16 -22.11 22.72
CA ALA A 27 -6.19 -21.24 23.30
C ALA A 27 -6.48 -20.02 22.42
N VAL A 28 -5.44 -19.44 21.83
CA VAL A 28 -5.57 -18.29 20.93
C VAL A 28 -6.26 -18.67 19.61
N LEU A 29 -6.01 -19.86 19.08
CA LEU A 29 -6.73 -20.35 17.88
C LEU A 29 -8.21 -20.63 18.17
N GLU A 30 -8.55 -21.08 19.37
CA GLU A 30 -9.94 -21.23 19.81
C GLU A 30 -10.64 -19.88 19.89
N LEU A 31 -10.04 -18.92 20.59
CA LEU A 31 -10.53 -17.54 20.68
C LEU A 31 -10.68 -16.88 19.29
N LEU A 32 -9.69 -17.05 18.42
CA LEU A 32 -9.75 -16.55 17.05
C LEU A 32 -10.95 -17.15 16.30
N SER A 33 -11.18 -18.44 16.47
CA SER A 33 -12.30 -19.15 15.82
C SER A 33 -13.64 -18.65 16.32
N GLU A 34 -13.77 -18.40 17.62
CA GLU A 34 -14.96 -17.82 18.25
C GLU A 34 -15.21 -16.41 17.72
N VAL A 35 -14.21 -15.52 17.77
CA VAL A 35 -14.32 -14.15 17.28
C VAL A 35 -14.69 -14.07 15.79
N LEU A 36 -14.18 -15.01 14.98
CA LEU A 36 -14.48 -15.07 13.56
C LEU A 36 -15.93 -15.54 13.30
N ARG A 37 -16.41 -16.53 14.05
CA ARG A 37 -17.74 -17.15 13.80
C ARG A 37 -18.86 -16.45 14.51
N GLU A 38 -18.62 -15.98 15.72
CA GLU A 38 -19.65 -15.52 16.66
C GLU A 38 -19.33 -14.13 17.24
N PRO A 39 -18.97 -13.13 16.40
CA PRO A 39 -18.64 -11.80 16.90
C PRO A 39 -19.87 -11.17 17.59
N ALA A 40 -19.67 -10.63 18.77
CA ALA A 40 -20.73 -10.09 19.61
C ALA A 40 -21.41 -8.83 19.03
N PHE A 41 -20.69 -8.04 18.20
CA PHE A 41 -21.14 -6.75 17.68
C PHE A 41 -21.78 -5.85 18.74
N ALA A 42 -21.24 -5.84 19.96
CA ALA A 42 -21.76 -5.07 21.06
C ALA A 42 -21.84 -3.57 20.69
N LYS A 43 -23.00 -2.96 20.97
CA LYS A 43 -23.22 -1.54 20.64
C LYS A 43 -22.23 -0.62 21.36
N SER A 44 -21.89 -0.93 22.61
CA SER A 44 -20.89 -0.16 23.39
C SER A 44 -19.52 -0.18 22.72
N GLU A 45 -19.07 -1.34 22.26
CA GLU A 45 -17.79 -1.49 21.57
C GLU A 45 -17.75 -0.74 20.23
N LEU A 46 -18.87 -0.82 19.47
CA LEU A 46 -19.00 -0.05 18.23
C LEU A 46 -18.92 1.46 18.50
N GLU A 47 -19.56 1.97 19.55
CA GLU A 47 -19.52 3.41 19.89
C GLU A 47 -18.11 3.83 20.34
N SER A 48 -17.42 3.01 21.14
CA SER A 48 -16.04 3.26 21.57
C SER A 48 -15.10 3.30 20.34
N LEU A 49 -15.16 2.31 19.47
CA LEU A 49 -14.37 2.26 18.24
C LEU A 49 -14.71 3.41 17.29
N ARG A 50 -16.01 3.73 17.16
CA ARG A 50 -16.47 4.86 16.34
C ARG A 50 -15.86 6.17 16.82
N LYS A 51 -15.91 6.43 18.14
CA LYS A 51 -15.33 7.64 18.74
C LYS A 51 -13.83 7.74 18.44
N GLU A 52 -13.10 6.66 18.62
CA GLU A 52 -11.67 6.62 18.31
C GLU A 52 -11.39 6.86 16.82
N MET A 53 -12.10 6.19 15.93
CA MET A 53 -11.93 6.34 14.48
C MET A 53 -12.34 7.73 13.99
N LEU A 54 -13.41 8.32 14.55
CA LEU A 54 -13.81 9.70 14.24
C LEU A 54 -12.74 10.70 14.65
N ALA A 55 -12.17 10.56 15.86
CA ALA A 55 -11.09 11.43 16.30
C ALA A 55 -9.89 11.37 15.34
N ARG A 56 -9.46 10.18 14.92
CA ARG A 56 -8.39 10.02 13.93
C ARG A 56 -8.72 10.65 12.57
N LEU A 57 -9.95 10.48 12.09
CA LEU A 57 -10.38 11.09 10.83
C LEU A 57 -10.50 12.61 10.93
N GLU A 58 -10.93 13.14 12.08
CA GLU A 58 -11.00 14.57 12.33
C GLU A 58 -9.60 15.21 12.34
N GLU A 59 -8.60 14.55 12.90
CA GLU A 59 -7.19 14.97 12.77
C GLU A 59 -6.73 15.00 11.31
N GLN A 60 -7.16 14.03 10.51
CA GLN A 60 -6.82 13.94 9.08
C GLN A 60 -7.51 15.00 8.20
N LEU A 61 -8.59 15.64 8.66
CA LEU A 61 -9.28 16.68 7.88
C LEU A 61 -8.35 17.81 7.46
N GLN A 62 -7.39 18.16 8.29
CA GLN A 62 -6.41 19.20 8.01
C GLN A 62 -4.99 18.67 7.81
N ASP A 63 -4.83 17.36 7.72
CA ASP A 63 -3.51 16.78 7.47
C ASP A 63 -3.17 16.86 5.97
N PRO A 64 -2.05 17.54 5.60
CA PRO A 64 -1.67 17.72 4.21
C PRO A 64 -1.43 16.39 3.49
N ARG A 65 -0.84 15.41 4.18
CA ARG A 65 -0.50 14.11 3.60
C ARG A 65 -1.76 13.30 3.32
N ALA A 66 -2.68 13.21 4.28
CA ALA A 66 -3.93 12.47 4.11
C ALA A 66 -4.77 13.04 2.95
N ASN A 67 -4.94 14.36 2.92
CA ASN A 67 -5.71 15.03 1.87
C ASN A 67 -5.02 14.94 0.51
N GLY A 68 -3.72 15.15 0.44
CA GLY A 68 -2.95 15.05 -0.80
C GLY A 68 -3.02 13.64 -1.41
N GLN A 69 -2.87 12.60 -0.60
CA GLN A 69 -2.99 11.21 -1.05
C GLN A 69 -4.41 10.89 -1.57
N VAL A 70 -5.45 11.29 -0.83
CA VAL A 70 -6.84 11.05 -1.24
C VAL A 70 -7.14 11.72 -2.57
N VAL A 71 -6.78 12.99 -2.75
CA VAL A 71 -7.03 13.73 -4.00
C VAL A 71 -6.26 13.10 -5.15
N LEU A 72 -5.00 12.74 -4.97
CA LEU A 72 -4.25 12.04 -6.01
C LEU A 72 -4.91 10.71 -6.40
N LEU A 73 -5.31 9.89 -5.42
CA LEU A 73 -5.97 8.61 -5.70
C LEU A 73 -7.31 8.80 -6.43
N GLN A 74 -8.08 9.85 -6.11
CA GLN A 74 -9.29 10.19 -6.85
C GLN A 74 -9.02 10.56 -8.31
N LYS A 75 -7.87 11.21 -8.60
CA LYS A 75 -7.45 11.51 -9.98
C LYS A 75 -6.95 10.28 -10.73
N LEU A 76 -6.25 9.41 -10.04
CA LEU A 76 -5.76 8.15 -10.63
C LEU A 76 -6.89 7.12 -10.81
N PHE A 77 -7.88 7.12 -9.92
CA PHE A 77 -9.01 6.19 -9.92
C PHE A 77 -10.34 6.94 -9.81
N PRO A 78 -10.81 7.58 -10.89
CA PRO A 78 -12.02 8.39 -10.90
C PRO A 78 -13.29 7.50 -10.95
N PHE A 79 -13.47 6.66 -9.93
CA PHE A 79 -14.67 5.85 -9.79
C PHE A 79 -15.84 6.70 -9.29
N ALA A 80 -17.06 6.34 -9.71
CA ALA A 80 -18.28 7.00 -9.24
C ALA A 80 -18.55 6.68 -7.76
N LYS A 81 -19.26 7.56 -7.05
CA LYS A 81 -19.51 7.43 -5.59
C LYS A 81 -20.24 6.14 -5.17
N ASN A 82 -20.97 5.53 -6.09
CA ASN A 82 -21.66 4.25 -5.89
C ASN A 82 -20.83 3.03 -6.26
N ASP A 83 -19.62 3.20 -6.78
CA ASP A 83 -18.69 2.10 -7.05
C ASP A 83 -17.95 1.73 -5.75
N VAL A 84 -17.78 0.45 -5.51
CA VAL A 84 -17.06 -0.05 -4.32
C VAL A 84 -15.57 0.35 -4.30
N ARG A 85 -15.01 0.71 -5.46
CA ARG A 85 -13.62 1.19 -5.62
C ARG A 85 -13.48 2.70 -5.44
N TYR A 86 -14.60 3.42 -5.21
CA TYR A 86 -14.56 4.85 -4.99
C TYR A 86 -13.70 5.22 -3.78
N VAL A 87 -12.82 6.19 -3.95
CA VAL A 87 -11.96 6.73 -2.89
C VAL A 87 -12.68 7.90 -2.22
N PRO A 88 -13.27 7.71 -1.02
CA PRO A 88 -13.98 8.80 -0.34
C PRO A 88 -12.99 9.84 0.19
N SER A 89 -13.41 11.10 0.22
CA SER A 89 -12.69 12.13 0.96
C SER A 89 -12.71 11.83 2.47
N VAL A 90 -11.82 12.46 3.23
CA VAL A 90 -11.82 12.33 4.70
C VAL A 90 -13.18 12.73 5.28
N LYS A 91 -13.77 13.82 4.79
CA LYS A 91 -15.11 14.26 5.19
C LYS A 91 -16.19 13.22 4.89
N GLU A 92 -16.19 12.65 3.69
CA GLU A 92 -17.13 11.57 3.33
C GLU A 92 -16.92 10.32 4.18
N SER A 93 -15.68 10.00 4.56
CA SER A 93 -15.37 8.88 5.46
C SER A 93 -15.95 9.10 6.85
N ILE A 94 -15.88 10.30 7.39
CA ILE A 94 -16.51 10.70 8.65
C ILE A 94 -18.04 10.54 8.56
N GLU A 95 -18.65 11.06 7.50
CA GLU A 95 -20.10 10.96 7.29
C GLU A 95 -20.58 9.50 7.16
N ARG A 96 -19.80 8.65 6.46
CA ARG A 96 -20.10 7.22 6.35
C ARG A 96 -19.98 6.51 7.69
N LEU A 97 -18.88 6.76 8.43
CA LEU A 97 -18.64 6.13 9.73
C LEU A 97 -19.71 6.46 10.77
N ARG A 98 -20.21 7.70 10.78
CA ARG A 98 -21.31 8.13 11.67
C ARG A 98 -22.61 7.34 11.44
N LYS A 99 -22.81 6.81 10.24
CA LYS A 99 -24.04 6.08 9.85
C LYS A 99 -23.99 4.58 10.12
N VAL A 100 -22.81 3.99 10.34
CA VAL A 100 -22.65 2.55 10.57
C VAL A 100 -23.41 2.11 11.82
N GLN A 101 -24.17 1.02 11.73
CA GLN A 101 -24.97 0.47 12.82
C GLN A 101 -24.59 -0.98 13.12
N ALA A 102 -24.57 -1.39 14.40
CA ALA A 102 -24.21 -2.75 14.80
C ALA A 102 -25.06 -3.84 14.11
N PRO A 103 -26.38 -3.69 13.94
CA PRO A 103 -27.17 -4.68 13.17
C PRO A 103 -26.76 -4.84 11.71
N GLU A 104 -26.22 -3.78 11.09
CA GLU A 104 -25.72 -3.85 9.71
C GLU A 104 -24.44 -4.68 9.63
N LEU A 105 -23.54 -4.49 10.59
CA LEU A 105 -22.30 -5.28 10.69
C LEU A 105 -22.62 -6.77 10.90
N ALA A 106 -23.53 -7.08 11.81
CA ALA A 106 -23.97 -8.46 12.05
C ALA A 106 -24.61 -9.08 10.80
N ARG A 107 -25.45 -8.33 10.07
CA ARG A 107 -26.04 -8.78 8.80
C ARG A 107 -24.99 -9.02 7.72
N MET A 108 -24.02 -8.12 7.58
CA MET A 108 -22.90 -8.26 6.62
C MET A 108 -22.05 -9.48 6.95
N HIS A 109 -21.68 -9.66 8.22
CA HIS A 109 -20.93 -10.83 8.68
C HIS A 109 -21.69 -12.13 8.31
N LYS A 110 -22.95 -12.24 8.73
CA LYS A 110 -23.79 -13.42 8.44
C LYS A 110 -23.96 -13.67 6.93
N ALA A 111 -23.94 -12.62 6.10
CA ALA A 111 -24.17 -12.74 4.66
C ALA A 111 -22.92 -13.08 3.85
N LEU A 112 -21.73 -12.73 4.34
CA LEU A 112 -20.51 -12.75 3.54
C LEU A 112 -19.39 -13.62 4.12
N TRP A 113 -19.30 -13.72 5.45
CA TRP A 113 -18.16 -14.35 6.11
C TRP A 113 -18.26 -15.87 6.13
N GLY A 114 -17.11 -16.53 6.11
CA GLY A 114 -16.90 -17.96 6.14
C GLY A 114 -15.55 -18.33 5.57
N MET A 115 -15.19 -19.60 5.62
CA MET A 115 -13.85 -20.08 5.25
C MET A 115 -13.72 -20.48 3.77
N SER A 116 -14.74 -20.29 2.93
CA SER A 116 -14.72 -20.77 1.54
C SER A 116 -13.63 -20.14 0.66
N ALA A 117 -13.14 -18.95 1.03
CA ALA A 117 -12.06 -18.25 0.33
C ALA A 117 -11.01 -17.69 1.32
N ALA A 118 -10.86 -18.35 2.47
CA ALA A 118 -9.88 -17.96 3.48
C ALA A 118 -8.54 -18.65 3.25
N GLN A 119 -7.46 -17.94 3.52
CA GLN A 119 -6.10 -18.47 3.60
C GLN A 119 -5.56 -18.19 4.98
N LEU A 120 -4.84 -19.17 5.53
CA LEU A 120 -4.18 -19.07 6.82
C LEU A 120 -2.74 -19.53 6.69
N ALA A 121 -1.84 -18.76 7.25
CA ALA A 121 -0.44 -19.12 7.38
C ALA A 121 -0.01 -19.01 8.85
N VAL A 122 0.80 -19.94 9.29
CA VAL A 122 1.40 -19.96 10.62
C VAL A 122 2.90 -20.11 10.46
N VAL A 123 3.66 -19.29 11.17
CA VAL A 123 5.13 -19.29 11.18
C VAL A 123 5.60 -19.29 12.64
N GLY A 124 6.62 -20.07 12.94
CA GLY A 124 7.20 -20.19 14.27
C GLY A 124 7.34 -21.62 14.77
N ASP A 125 7.51 -21.78 16.06
CA ASP A 125 7.62 -23.09 16.72
C ASP A 125 6.23 -23.60 17.12
N PHE A 126 5.70 -24.59 16.39
CA PHE A 126 4.38 -25.21 16.66
C PHE A 126 4.32 -26.64 16.12
N ASP A 127 3.29 -27.40 16.50
CA ASP A 127 2.94 -28.70 15.92
C ASP A 127 1.95 -28.50 14.75
N PRO A 128 2.37 -28.68 13.50
CA PRO A 128 1.51 -28.47 12.34
C PRO A 128 0.27 -29.37 12.30
N ALA A 129 0.40 -30.63 12.79
CA ALA A 129 -0.71 -31.57 12.78
C ALA A 129 -1.79 -31.17 13.81
N ALA A 130 -1.37 -30.77 15.01
CA ALA A 130 -2.27 -30.29 16.05
C ALA A 130 -2.99 -28.99 15.63
N VAL A 131 -2.26 -28.01 15.09
CA VAL A 131 -2.84 -26.75 14.61
C VAL A 131 -3.84 -27.02 13.49
N ARG A 132 -3.49 -27.84 12.52
CA ARG A 132 -4.39 -28.22 11.43
C ARG A 132 -5.67 -28.87 11.93
N ALA A 133 -5.56 -29.89 12.80
CA ALA A 133 -6.72 -30.58 13.36
C ALA A 133 -7.64 -29.63 14.13
N GLN A 134 -7.08 -28.70 14.90
CA GLN A 134 -7.86 -27.70 15.64
C GLN A 134 -8.59 -26.73 14.68
N LEU A 135 -7.92 -26.23 13.68
CA LEU A 135 -8.53 -25.32 12.68
C LEU A 135 -9.63 -26.01 11.87
N GLU A 136 -9.40 -27.27 11.44
CA GLU A 136 -10.41 -28.07 10.76
C GLU A 136 -11.64 -28.32 11.63
N LYS A 137 -11.44 -28.65 12.90
CA LYS A 137 -12.51 -28.82 13.89
C LYS A 137 -13.32 -27.52 14.07
N ASN A 138 -12.63 -26.39 14.26
CA ASN A 138 -13.29 -25.14 14.65
C ASN A 138 -13.89 -24.39 13.45
N LEU A 139 -13.25 -24.42 12.29
CA LEU A 139 -13.57 -23.57 11.14
C LEU A 139 -13.92 -24.34 9.86
N GLY A 140 -13.54 -25.62 9.74
CA GLY A 140 -13.65 -26.38 8.49
C GLY A 140 -15.08 -26.52 7.95
N ALA A 141 -16.08 -26.58 8.83
CA ALA A 141 -17.48 -26.65 8.43
C ALA A 141 -18.11 -25.26 8.12
N TRP A 142 -17.46 -24.16 8.48
CA TRP A 142 -17.99 -22.82 8.32
C TRP A 142 -17.83 -22.30 6.89
N LYS A 143 -18.86 -22.43 6.08
CA LYS A 143 -18.88 -22.00 4.67
C LYS A 143 -19.41 -20.59 4.52
N SER A 144 -18.82 -19.83 3.59
CA SER A 144 -19.34 -18.52 3.20
C SER A 144 -20.70 -18.68 2.52
N PRO A 145 -21.74 -17.95 2.94
CA PRO A 145 -23.09 -18.07 2.32
C PRO A 145 -23.11 -17.62 0.86
N LYS A 146 -22.21 -16.71 0.50
CA LYS A 146 -22.05 -16.23 -0.88
C LYS A 146 -20.68 -16.59 -1.41
N PRO A 147 -20.57 -16.97 -2.70
CA PRO A 147 -19.27 -17.24 -3.31
C PRO A 147 -18.45 -15.95 -3.36
N TYR A 148 -17.14 -16.10 -3.13
CA TYR A 148 -16.20 -15.00 -3.31
C TYR A 148 -16.21 -14.51 -4.76
N ARG A 149 -16.28 -13.19 -4.93
CA ARG A 149 -16.14 -12.52 -6.23
C ARG A 149 -15.09 -11.43 -6.11
N ARG A 150 -14.02 -11.58 -6.87
CA ARG A 150 -12.96 -10.59 -6.92
C ARG A 150 -13.47 -9.31 -7.61
N ILE A 151 -13.10 -8.17 -7.04
CA ILE A 151 -13.30 -6.86 -7.67
C ILE A 151 -12.07 -6.56 -8.52
N ALA A 152 -12.24 -6.56 -9.83
CA ALA A 152 -11.14 -6.30 -10.76
C ALA A 152 -10.74 -4.81 -10.74
N LEU A 153 -9.43 -4.55 -10.86
CA LEU A 153 -8.87 -3.22 -11.02
C LEU A 153 -8.17 -3.13 -12.39
N THR A 154 -8.94 -2.83 -13.41
CA THR A 154 -8.40 -2.68 -14.77
C THR A 154 -7.61 -1.38 -14.90
N TYR A 155 -6.48 -1.42 -15.60
CA TYR A 155 -5.71 -0.24 -15.95
C TYR A 155 -6.57 0.81 -16.65
N ARG A 156 -6.38 2.04 -16.22
CA ARG A 156 -6.88 3.25 -16.87
C ARG A 156 -5.76 4.28 -16.91
N ALA A 157 -5.48 4.82 -18.09
CA ALA A 157 -4.62 5.99 -18.18
C ALA A 157 -5.30 7.13 -17.41
N ASN A 158 -4.57 7.78 -16.50
CA ASN A 158 -5.07 8.98 -15.84
C ASN A 158 -4.89 10.20 -16.74
N THR A 159 -5.79 11.16 -16.61
CA THR A 159 -5.59 12.50 -17.18
C THR A 159 -4.66 13.29 -16.26
N PRO A 160 -3.56 13.86 -16.77
CA PRO A 160 -2.68 14.70 -15.97
C PRO A 160 -3.45 15.83 -15.29
N SER A 161 -3.13 16.11 -14.05
CA SER A 161 -3.76 17.17 -13.26
C SER A 161 -2.74 17.83 -12.33
N ASP A 162 -3.03 19.05 -11.92
CA ASP A 162 -2.22 19.80 -10.97
C ASP A 162 -3.16 20.47 -9.95
N GLU A 163 -3.19 19.91 -8.74
CA GLU A 163 -4.12 20.30 -7.68
C GLU A 163 -3.38 20.93 -6.51
N THR A 164 -4.03 21.91 -5.88
CA THR A 164 -3.52 22.55 -4.68
C THR A 164 -4.60 22.55 -3.60
N ILE A 165 -4.23 22.08 -2.40
CA ILE A 165 -5.11 21.93 -1.24
C ILE A 165 -4.60 22.84 -0.14
N ASN A 166 -5.47 23.72 0.38
CA ASN A 166 -5.15 24.54 1.54
C ASN A 166 -5.41 23.75 2.83
N THR A 167 -4.38 23.62 3.66
CA THR A 167 -4.47 23.08 5.02
C THR A 167 -3.89 24.11 5.99
N PRO A 168 -4.74 25.05 6.48
CA PRO A 168 -4.28 26.18 7.29
C PRO A 168 -3.55 25.74 8.56
N ASP A 169 -2.67 26.60 9.06
CA ASP A 169 -1.95 26.47 10.33
C ASP A 169 -1.03 25.25 10.44
N LYS A 170 -0.73 24.57 9.31
CA LYS A 170 0.22 23.45 9.32
C LYS A 170 1.64 23.91 9.02
N GLU A 171 2.58 23.39 9.83
CA GLU A 171 4.02 23.62 9.62
C GLU A 171 4.62 22.69 8.55
N MET A 172 3.94 21.60 8.25
CA MET A 172 4.33 20.67 7.19
C MET A 172 3.39 20.78 6.01
N ALA A 173 3.96 20.64 4.83
CA ALA A 173 3.27 20.46 3.58
C ALA A 173 3.64 19.11 2.95
N PHE A 174 2.81 18.66 2.04
CA PHE A 174 3.00 17.40 1.31
C PHE A 174 2.83 17.65 -0.19
N VAL A 175 3.81 17.22 -0.95
CA VAL A 175 3.71 17.20 -2.42
C VAL A 175 3.79 15.77 -2.90
N ILE A 176 2.92 15.41 -3.82
CA ILE A 176 2.86 14.05 -4.37
C ILE A 176 2.52 14.10 -5.86
N ALA A 177 3.16 13.23 -6.63
CA ALA A 177 2.87 13.02 -8.03
C ALA A 177 2.65 11.53 -8.30
N GLY A 178 1.80 11.20 -9.25
CA GLY A 178 1.53 9.81 -9.60
C GLY A 178 0.99 9.61 -11.00
N ILE A 179 1.18 8.40 -11.51
CA ILE A 179 0.67 7.94 -12.80
C ILE A 179 0.30 6.46 -12.70
N ASN A 180 -0.79 6.07 -13.37
CA ASN A 180 -1.15 4.68 -13.53
C ASN A 180 -0.27 4.00 -14.59
N LEU A 181 0.08 2.75 -14.34
CA LEU A 181 0.96 1.95 -15.20
C LEU A 181 0.22 0.72 -15.72
N PRO A 182 0.33 0.39 -17.02
CA PRO A 182 -0.19 -0.86 -17.58
C PRO A 182 0.76 -2.02 -17.29
N VAL A 183 0.93 -2.36 -16.01
CA VAL A 183 1.89 -3.37 -15.56
C VAL A 183 1.29 -4.27 -14.50
N ARG A 184 1.68 -5.53 -14.52
CA ARG A 184 1.42 -6.55 -13.50
C ARG A 184 2.77 -7.01 -12.92
N ASP A 185 2.77 -7.62 -11.74
CA ASP A 185 4.00 -8.01 -11.05
C ASP A 185 4.72 -9.24 -11.67
N ASP A 186 4.13 -9.87 -12.67
CA ASP A 186 4.75 -10.89 -13.51
C ASP A 186 5.22 -10.36 -14.90
N ASP A 187 5.05 -9.07 -15.18
CA ASP A 187 5.59 -8.43 -16.39
C ASP A 187 7.13 -8.59 -16.41
N PRO A 188 7.73 -8.96 -17.55
CA PRO A 188 9.18 -9.06 -17.67
C PRO A 188 9.96 -7.81 -17.24
N ALA A 189 9.35 -6.63 -17.31
CA ALA A 189 9.95 -5.38 -16.86
C ALA A 189 9.83 -5.14 -15.34
N TYR A 190 9.05 -5.94 -14.61
CA TYR A 190 8.78 -5.69 -13.19
C TYR A 190 10.05 -5.74 -12.31
N PRO A 191 11.01 -6.67 -12.51
CA PRO A 191 12.29 -6.62 -11.80
C PRO A 191 13.05 -5.30 -12.01
N ALA A 192 13.08 -4.81 -13.25
CA ALA A 192 13.73 -3.54 -13.59
C ALA A 192 12.99 -2.34 -12.96
N LEU A 193 11.65 -2.35 -12.94
CA LEU A 193 10.85 -1.33 -12.25
C LEU A 193 11.04 -1.36 -10.74
N THR A 194 11.23 -2.52 -10.14
CA THR A 194 11.53 -2.68 -8.71
C THR A 194 12.86 -2.00 -8.36
N MET A 195 13.91 -2.27 -9.14
CA MET A 195 15.22 -1.65 -8.93
C MET A 195 15.22 -0.17 -9.27
N LEU A 196 14.55 0.24 -10.34
CA LEU A 196 14.34 1.66 -10.67
C LEU A 196 13.75 2.42 -9.48
N ASN A 197 12.67 1.89 -8.90
CA ASN A 197 12.05 2.48 -7.73
C ASN A 197 12.99 2.54 -6.53
N TYR A 198 13.72 1.46 -6.28
CA TYR A 198 14.67 1.38 -5.16
C TYR A 198 15.75 2.47 -5.24
N MET A 199 16.28 2.73 -6.43
CA MET A 199 17.27 3.77 -6.69
C MET A 199 16.68 5.18 -6.75
N LEU A 200 15.45 5.34 -7.27
CA LEU A 200 14.82 6.65 -7.38
C LEU A 200 14.34 7.21 -6.05
N GLY A 201 13.61 6.40 -5.25
CA GLY A 201 13.01 6.89 -4.02
C GLY A 201 12.63 5.80 -3.01
N GLY A 202 12.95 4.54 -3.28
CA GLY A 202 12.58 3.39 -2.45
C GLY A 202 13.59 3.02 -1.37
N SER A 203 14.68 3.76 -1.23
CA SER A 203 15.74 3.51 -0.24
C SER A 203 16.23 4.80 0.42
N PRO A 204 16.88 4.73 1.60
CA PRO A 204 17.49 5.89 2.23
C PRO A 204 18.63 6.54 1.44
N SER A 205 19.24 5.81 0.52
CA SER A 205 20.31 6.29 -0.40
C SER A 205 19.77 6.64 -1.79
N SER A 206 18.46 6.71 -1.96
CA SER A 206 17.82 6.99 -3.24
C SER A 206 18.00 8.44 -3.69
N ARG A 207 17.94 8.65 -5.01
CA ARG A 207 18.16 9.97 -5.64
C ARG A 207 17.25 11.07 -5.12
N LEU A 208 15.95 10.79 -4.93
CA LEU A 208 14.99 11.77 -4.40
C LEU A 208 15.32 12.14 -2.95
N PHE A 209 15.65 11.16 -2.12
CA PHE A 209 16.01 11.42 -0.73
C PHE A 209 17.34 12.20 -0.62
N ASP A 210 18.36 11.78 -1.36
CA ASP A 210 19.65 12.47 -1.41
C ASP A 210 19.50 13.92 -1.87
N ARG A 211 18.78 14.14 -2.98
CA ARG A 211 18.60 15.47 -3.53
C ARG A 211 17.81 16.38 -2.61
N LEU A 212 16.57 15.98 -2.27
CA LEU A 212 15.60 16.86 -1.59
C LEU A 212 15.93 17.06 -0.10
N ARG A 213 16.50 16.04 0.56
CA ARG A 213 16.79 16.11 1.98
C ARG A 213 18.26 16.40 2.27
N GLN A 214 19.20 15.65 1.66
CA GLN A 214 20.60 15.74 2.02
C GLN A 214 21.29 16.96 1.38
N LYS A 215 21.13 17.16 0.07
CA LYS A 215 21.81 18.22 -0.68
C LYS A 215 21.14 19.57 -0.60
N GLU A 216 19.82 19.61 -0.80
CA GLU A 216 19.08 20.86 -0.90
C GLU A 216 18.36 21.25 0.40
N GLY A 217 18.24 20.35 1.38
CA GLY A 217 17.64 20.62 2.70
C GLY A 217 16.18 21.09 2.65
N MET A 218 15.47 20.85 1.53
CA MET A 218 14.12 21.36 1.29
C MET A 218 13.03 20.48 1.91
N SER A 219 13.33 19.21 2.21
CA SER A 219 12.33 18.28 2.69
C SER A 219 12.77 17.54 3.95
N TYR A 220 11.79 17.17 4.77
CA TYR A 220 11.98 16.27 5.90
C TYR A 220 12.09 14.82 5.47
N GLY A 221 11.53 14.47 4.31
CA GLY A 221 11.61 13.16 3.70
C GLY A 221 11.03 13.20 2.29
N ALA A 222 11.59 12.37 1.41
CA ALA A 222 11.14 12.20 0.04
C ALA A 222 11.28 10.73 -0.35
N GLY A 223 10.48 10.29 -1.30
CA GLY A 223 10.54 8.92 -1.76
C GLY A 223 9.71 8.65 -3.00
N SER A 224 9.77 7.41 -3.47
CA SER A 224 8.90 6.91 -4.52
C SER A 224 8.45 5.47 -4.24
N ARG A 225 7.40 5.07 -4.92
CA ARG A 225 6.89 3.71 -4.90
C ARG A 225 6.37 3.32 -6.27
N ILE A 226 6.74 2.13 -6.72
CA ILE A 226 6.07 1.45 -7.82
C ILE A 226 5.28 0.29 -7.23
N PHE A 227 4.04 0.22 -7.59
CA PHE A 227 3.15 -0.89 -7.28
C PHE A 227 2.72 -1.54 -8.59
N ALA A 228 2.68 -2.87 -8.63
CA ALA A 228 2.08 -3.64 -9.70
C ALA A 228 1.12 -4.67 -9.09
N HIS A 229 -0.10 -4.73 -9.62
CA HIS A 229 -1.12 -5.63 -9.08
C HIS A 229 -0.79 -7.08 -9.49
N PRO A 230 -0.92 -8.07 -8.58
CA PRO A 230 -0.52 -9.45 -8.88
C PRO A 230 -1.45 -10.19 -9.84
N ILE A 231 -2.67 -9.69 -10.06
CA ILE A 231 -3.68 -10.37 -10.90
C ILE A 231 -4.08 -9.50 -12.09
N ASP A 232 -4.33 -8.21 -11.86
CA ASP A 232 -4.80 -7.30 -12.91
C ASP A 232 -3.64 -6.54 -13.53
N VAL A 233 -3.73 -6.26 -14.84
CA VAL A 233 -2.80 -5.32 -15.48
C VAL A 233 -3.15 -3.92 -14.97
N SER A 234 -2.62 -3.59 -13.82
CA SER A 234 -2.84 -2.30 -13.13
C SER A 234 -1.72 -2.04 -12.16
N GLY A 235 -0.97 -1.01 -12.38
CA GLY A 235 0.12 -0.56 -11.52
C GLY A 235 0.07 0.94 -11.31
N GLN A 236 0.95 1.42 -10.46
CA GLN A 236 1.11 2.84 -10.16
C GLN A 236 2.58 3.18 -9.93
N PHE A 237 2.96 4.36 -10.37
CA PHE A 237 4.16 5.03 -9.87
C PHE A 237 3.71 6.24 -9.06
N LEU A 238 4.26 6.39 -7.87
CA LEU A 238 4.06 7.52 -6.97
C LEU A 238 5.42 8.08 -6.55
N ALA A 239 5.53 9.41 -6.46
CA ALA A 239 6.68 10.08 -5.86
C ALA A 239 6.17 11.19 -4.93
N TRP A 240 6.82 11.42 -3.80
CA TRP A 240 6.36 12.40 -2.81
C TRP A 240 7.53 13.07 -2.07
N ALA A 241 7.22 14.23 -1.47
CA ALA A 241 8.07 14.85 -0.46
C ALA A 241 7.22 15.49 0.64
N ILE A 242 7.76 15.47 1.86
CA ILE A 242 7.25 16.20 3.02
C ILE A 242 8.18 17.39 3.22
N CYS A 243 7.67 18.60 3.20
CA CYS A 243 8.47 19.82 3.27
C CYS A 243 7.77 20.90 4.09
N ALA A 244 8.44 22.03 4.31
CA ALA A 244 7.78 23.23 4.82
C ALA A 244 6.89 23.86 3.74
N PRO A 245 5.78 24.54 4.08
CA PRO A 245 4.85 25.12 3.09
C PRO A 245 5.52 26.02 2.04
N GLN A 246 6.50 26.82 2.44
CA GLN A 246 7.26 27.69 1.53
C GLN A 246 8.13 26.94 0.52
N ASN A 247 8.39 25.65 0.75
CA ASN A 247 9.19 24.80 -0.13
C ASN A 247 8.36 23.91 -1.07
N MET A 248 7.02 23.98 -1.02
CA MET A 248 6.14 23.07 -1.81
C MET A 248 6.48 23.08 -3.29
N ASP A 249 6.53 24.27 -3.88
CA ASP A 249 6.77 24.40 -5.34
C ASP A 249 8.18 23.97 -5.72
N LYS A 250 9.17 24.36 -4.91
CA LYS A 250 10.57 23.98 -5.11
C LYS A 250 10.75 22.47 -4.99
N SER A 251 10.14 21.85 -3.96
CA SER A 251 10.21 20.40 -3.76
C SER A 251 9.55 19.63 -4.90
N LEU A 252 8.39 20.09 -5.39
CA LEU A 252 7.72 19.45 -6.52
C LEU A 252 8.54 19.61 -7.82
N ALA A 253 9.07 20.79 -8.09
CA ALA A 253 9.93 21.05 -9.25
C ALA A 253 11.19 20.18 -9.21
N ALA A 254 11.89 20.14 -8.09
CA ALA A 254 13.10 19.32 -7.90
C ALA A 254 12.82 17.81 -8.05
N MET A 255 11.67 17.34 -7.55
CA MET A 255 11.22 15.96 -7.74
C MET A 255 10.99 15.65 -9.23
N GLN A 256 10.30 16.52 -9.96
CA GLN A 256 10.07 16.36 -11.40
C GLN A 256 11.37 16.40 -12.21
N GLU A 257 12.27 17.32 -11.87
CA GLU A 257 13.59 17.42 -12.51
C GLU A 257 14.41 16.17 -12.29
N GLU A 258 14.41 15.60 -11.06
CA GLU A 258 15.13 14.37 -10.77
C GLU A 258 14.57 13.18 -11.56
N ILE A 259 13.25 13.07 -11.68
CA ILE A 259 12.62 12.06 -12.53
C ILE A 259 13.04 12.25 -14.00
N ARG A 260 13.00 13.49 -14.53
CA ARG A 260 13.45 13.77 -15.90
C ARG A 260 14.94 13.49 -16.09
N ARG A 261 15.77 13.83 -15.10
CA ARG A 261 17.20 13.54 -15.11
C ARG A 261 17.48 12.05 -15.17
N LEU A 262 16.80 11.26 -14.36
CA LEU A 262 16.89 9.80 -14.41
C LEU A 262 16.56 9.25 -15.81
N LEU A 263 15.49 9.75 -16.45
CA LEU A 263 15.09 9.30 -17.78
C LEU A 263 16.08 9.72 -18.89
N LYS A 264 16.71 10.88 -18.74
CA LYS A 264 17.70 11.43 -19.69
C LYS A 264 19.05 10.75 -19.55
N ASP A 265 19.61 10.77 -18.35
CA ASP A 265 20.97 10.35 -18.06
C ASP A 265 21.07 8.83 -17.77
N GLY A 266 19.96 8.26 -17.30
CA GLY A 266 19.88 6.84 -16.95
C GLY A 266 20.54 6.51 -15.61
N VAL A 267 20.70 5.20 -15.40
CA VAL A 267 21.40 4.58 -14.27
C VAL A 267 22.72 4.02 -14.77
N GLY A 268 23.80 4.22 -14.00
CA GLY A 268 25.12 3.68 -14.30
C GLY A 268 25.40 2.35 -13.57
N GLU A 269 26.43 1.63 -14.02
CA GLU A 269 26.86 0.33 -13.44
C GLU A 269 27.12 0.41 -11.94
N LYS A 270 27.91 1.39 -11.50
CA LYS A 270 28.28 1.53 -10.08
C LYS A 270 27.06 1.73 -9.19
N GLU A 271 26.12 2.61 -9.60
CA GLU A 271 24.89 2.88 -8.87
C GLU A 271 24.01 1.63 -8.77
N LEU A 272 23.92 0.88 -9.88
CA LEU A 272 23.15 -0.36 -9.91
C LEU A 272 23.77 -1.45 -9.01
N ASP A 273 25.08 -1.61 -9.01
CA ASP A 273 25.77 -2.60 -8.18
C ASP A 273 25.61 -2.31 -6.69
N GLU A 274 25.73 -1.04 -6.30
CA GLU A 274 25.48 -0.61 -4.91
C GLU A 274 24.01 -0.84 -4.51
N ALA A 275 23.08 -0.55 -5.39
CA ALA A 275 21.65 -0.76 -5.16
C ALA A 275 21.30 -2.26 -5.03
N LYS A 276 21.85 -3.14 -5.88
CA LYS A 276 21.67 -4.59 -5.79
C LYS A 276 22.14 -5.15 -4.45
N LYS A 277 23.34 -4.75 -3.99
CA LYS A 277 23.91 -5.16 -2.70
C LYS A 277 23.01 -4.72 -1.53
N SER A 278 22.57 -3.47 -1.56
CA SER A 278 21.68 -2.92 -0.52
C SER A 278 20.31 -3.58 -0.54
N TYR A 279 19.74 -3.84 -1.71
CA TYR A 279 18.47 -4.51 -1.89
C TYR A 279 18.51 -5.95 -1.37
N ALA A 280 19.56 -6.71 -1.68
CA ALA A 280 19.74 -8.07 -1.20
C ALA A 280 19.82 -8.12 0.33
N LYS A 281 20.60 -7.24 0.97
CA LYS A 281 20.66 -7.14 2.43
C LYS A 281 19.29 -6.79 3.04
N ASN A 282 18.55 -5.90 2.41
CA ASN A 282 17.21 -5.54 2.87
C ASN A 282 16.24 -6.74 2.74
N TRP A 283 16.37 -7.52 1.69
CA TRP A 283 15.61 -8.74 1.50
C TRP A 283 15.90 -9.78 2.58
N ASP A 284 17.17 -10.03 2.91
CA ASP A 284 17.57 -10.96 3.96
C ASP A 284 16.97 -10.58 5.33
N ASN A 285 16.94 -9.29 5.63
CA ASN A 285 16.29 -8.80 6.86
C ASN A 285 14.77 -9.04 6.84
N ARG A 286 14.11 -8.91 5.70
CA ARG A 286 12.66 -9.12 5.58
C ARG A 286 12.25 -10.58 5.74
N ILE A 287 13.01 -11.50 5.17
CA ILE A 287 12.71 -12.95 5.30
C ILE A 287 13.06 -13.53 6.69
N ALA A 288 13.78 -12.77 7.51
CA ALA A 288 14.02 -13.10 8.92
C ALA A 288 12.87 -12.64 9.84
N ASP A 289 11.89 -11.93 9.32
CA ASP A 289 10.72 -11.43 10.06
C ASP A 289 9.52 -12.36 9.85
N ASP A 290 9.09 -13.04 10.91
CA ASP A 290 7.97 -14.00 10.89
C ASP A 290 6.67 -13.36 10.42
N ASP A 291 6.44 -12.10 10.76
CA ASP A 291 5.27 -11.33 10.32
C ASP A 291 5.25 -11.16 8.79
N PHE A 292 6.40 -10.80 8.21
CA PHE A 292 6.53 -10.70 6.77
C PHE A 292 6.33 -12.06 6.11
N VAL A 293 6.99 -13.10 6.62
CA VAL A 293 6.92 -14.46 6.06
C VAL A 293 5.48 -14.99 6.12
N SER A 294 4.78 -14.83 7.24
CA SER A 294 3.40 -15.29 7.38
C SER A 294 2.44 -14.57 6.43
N ALA A 295 2.60 -13.26 6.27
CA ALA A 295 1.79 -12.47 5.34
C ALA A 295 2.00 -12.90 3.89
N GLU A 296 3.27 -13.11 3.47
CA GLU A 296 3.61 -13.55 2.11
C GLU A 296 3.15 -14.98 1.83
N LEU A 297 3.20 -15.88 2.82
CA LEU A 297 2.64 -17.23 2.67
C LEU A 297 1.13 -17.20 2.49
N ALA A 298 0.39 -16.42 3.29
CA ALA A 298 -1.05 -16.30 3.17
C ALA A 298 -1.46 -15.67 1.82
N GLN A 299 -0.75 -14.62 1.41
CA GLN A 299 -0.97 -14.01 0.10
C GLN A 299 -0.59 -14.96 -1.05
N GLY A 300 0.50 -15.70 -0.90
CA GLY A 300 0.93 -16.71 -1.86
C GLY A 300 -0.13 -17.79 -2.09
N LEU A 301 -0.77 -18.29 -1.03
CA LEU A 301 -1.89 -19.22 -1.14
C LEU A 301 -3.06 -18.64 -1.95
N PHE A 302 -3.41 -17.39 -1.70
CA PHE A 302 -4.45 -16.70 -2.48
C PHE A 302 -4.10 -16.53 -3.96
N LEU A 303 -2.82 -16.29 -4.25
CA LEU A 303 -2.32 -16.06 -5.62
C LEU A 303 -1.90 -17.35 -6.35
N GLY A 304 -1.91 -18.50 -5.68
CA GLY A 304 -1.33 -19.74 -6.22
C GLY A 304 0.19 -19.67 -6.40
N ARG A 305 0.87 -18.93 -5.53
CA ARG A 305 2.33 -18.70 -5.56
C ARG A 305 3.01 -19.30 -4.33
N THR A 306 4.29 -19.65 -4.46
CA THR A 306 5.17 -20.03 -3.36
C THR A 306 6.30 -19.00 -3.22
N PHE A 307 7.18 -19.18 -2.23
CA PHE A 307 8.40 -18.38 -2.10
C PHE A 307 9.34 -18.46 -3.33
N THR A 308 9.12 -19.43 -4.21
CA THR A 308 9.82 -19.49 -5.51
C THR A 308 9.66 -18.21 -6.33
N TYR A 309 8.48 -17.59 -6.30
CA TYR A 309 8.25 -16.30 -6.95
C TYR A 309 9.25 -15.22 -6.49
N TRP A 310 9.47 -15.10 -5.20
CA TRP A 310 10.39 -14.12 -4.63
C TRP A 310 11.86 -14.44 -4.94
N ARG A 311 12.21 -15.72 -4.88
CA ARG A 311 13.55 -16.18 -5.28
C ARG A 311 13.83 -15.83 -6.74
N GLU A 312 12.93 -16.16 -7.64
CA GLU A 312 13.07 -15.86 -9.06
C GLU A 312 13.10 -14.35 -9.35
N LEU A 313 12.30 -13.56 -8.63
CA LEU A 313 12.34 -12.10 -8.73
C LEU A 313 13.73 -11.57 -8.32
N ASN A 314 14.26 -12.03 -7.19
CA ASN A 314 15.59 -11.65 -6.72
C ASN A 314 16.68 -12.08 -7.70
N ASP A 315 16.62 -13.31 -8.23
CA ASP A 315 17.57 -13.81 -9.24
C ASP A 315 17.56 -12.95 -10.51
N LYS A 316 16.37 -12.52 -10.96
CA LYS A 316 16.23 -11.60 -12.09
C LYS A 316 16.83 -10.23 -11.77
N ILE A 317 16.55 -9.70 -10.58
CA ILE A 317 17.10 -8.42 -10.12
C ILE A 317 18.64 -8.45 -10.12
N GLN A 318 19.26 -9.52 -9.63
CA GLN A 318 20.72 -9.63 -9.60
C GLN A 318 21.37 -9.64 -11.00
N LYS A 319 20.62 -10.09 -12.01
CA LYS A 319 21.09 -10.16 -13.41
C LYS A 319 20.82 -8.89 -14.23
N LEU A 320 20.05 -7.93 -13.69
CA LEU A 320 19.70 -6.70 -14.40
C LEU A 320 20.95 -5.91 -14.85
N THR A 321 20.83 -5.31 -16.01
CA THR A 321 21.79 -4.36 -16.56
C THR A 321 21.23 -2.93 -16.48
N PRO A 322 22.06 -1.89 -16.50
CA PRO A 322 21.60 -0.50 -16.61
C PRO A 322 20.70 -0.27 -17.82
N ALA A 323 21.01 -0.92 -18.93
CA ALA A 323 20.22 -0.80 -20.16
C ALA A 323 18.75 -1.24 -19.97
N GLU A 324 18.52 -2.37 -19.28
CA GLU A 324 17.18 -2.88 -18.99
C GLU A 324 16.40 -1.94 -18.07
N ILE A 325 17.05 -1.41 -17.03
CA ILE A 325 16.42 -0.44 -16.12
C ILE A 325 16.05 0.84 -16.85
N ASN A 326 16.97 1.36 -17.65
CA ASN A 326 16.78 2.57 -18.42
C ASN A 326 15.67 2.40 -19.49
N ALA A 327 15.57 1.21 -20.09
CA ALA A 327 14.48 0.87 -21.01
C ALA A 327 13.13 0.82 -20.30
N ALA A 328 13.05 0.16 -19.14
CA ALA A 328 11.85 0.11 -18.32
C ALA A 328 11.43 1.51 -17.84
N ALA A 329 12.37 2.33 -17.37
CA ALA A 329 12.11 3.71 -16.97
C ALA A 329 11.46 4.51 -18.10
N ARG A 330 12.05 4.51 -19.30
CA ARG A 330 11.52 5.23 -20.46
C ARG A 330 10.19 4.68 -20.97
N ARG A 331 9.95 3.38 -20.83
CA ARG A 331 8.68 2.75 -21.23
C ARG A 331 7.53 3.17 -20.31
N PHE A 332 7.73 3.13 -19.00
CA PHE A 332 6.64 3.25 -18.02
C PHE A 332 6.52 4.62 -17.38
N ILE A 333 7.62 5.33 -17.11
CA ILE A 333 7.56 6.63 -16.44
C ILE A 333 7.43 7.73 -17.49
N LYS A 334 6.29 8.42 -17.47
CA LYS A 334 5.95 9.52 -18.39
C LYS A 334 5.76 10.79 -17.57
N PRO A 335 6.78 11.65 -17.42
CA PRO A 335 6.70 12.85 -16.57
C PRO A 335 5.52 13.76 -16.91
N ASP A 336 5.18 13.88 -18.19
CA ASP A 336 4.08 14.74 -18.64
C ASP A 336 2.68 14.11 -18.41
N GLY A 337 2.64 12.81 -18.05
CA GLY A 337 1.44 12.07 -17.67
C GLY A 337 1.14 12.12 -16.17
N LEU A 338 1.99 12.72 -15.35
CA LEU A 338 1.82 12.76 -13.91
C LEU A 338 0.63 13.65 -13.51
N SER A 339 -0.20 13.12 -12.61
CA SER A 339 -1.11 13.93 -11.80
C SER A 339 -0.35 14.36 -10.54
N MET A 340 -0.47 15.63 -10.18
CA MET A 340 0.28 16.25 -9.08
C MET A 340 -0.66 16.89 -8.08
N VAL A 341 -0.29 16.82 -6.81
CA VAL A 341 -1.02 17.48 -5.71
C VAL A 341 -0.03 18.14 -4.77
N ARG A 342 -0.33 19.37 -4.40
CA ARG A 342 0.30 20.10 -3.30
C ARG A 342 -0.71 20.30 -2.20
N ALA A 343 -0.36 19.96 -0.98
CA ALA A 343 -1.21 20.20 0.19
C ALA A 343 -0.38 20.87 1.29
N GLY A 344 -0.84 21.98 1.81
CA GLY A 344 -0.14 22.76 2.84
C GLY A 344 -0.83 24.07 3.15
N ASP A 345 -0.26 24.83 4.08
CA ASP A 345 -0.74 26.17 4.39
C ASP A 345 -0.33 27.16 3.28
N LEU A 346 -1.31 27.57 2.47
CA LEU A 346 -1.07 28.46 1.35
C LEU A 346 -0.69 29.89 1.77
N ALA A 347 -1.03 30.30 2.99
CA ALA A 347 -0.60 31.60 3.51
C ALA A 347 0.92 31.64 3.78
N LYS A 348 1.52 30.48 4.08
CA LYS A 348 2.96 30.30 4.30
C LYS A 348 3.74 29.94 3.03
N ARG A 349 3.09 29.83 1.87
CA ARG A 349 3.70 29.42 0.58
C ARG A 349 4.62 30.48 -0.04
N LYS A 350 4.60 31.72 0.49
CA LYS A 350 5.33 32.90 -0.02
C LYS A 350 6.85 32.79 0.18
#